data_e2943832221b39c64f8aa39b0dc4e59e
#
_entry.id   e2943832221b39c64f8aa39b0dc4e59e
#
_cell.length_a   1.000
_cell.length_b   1.000
_cell.length_c   1.000
_cell.angle_alpha   90.00
_cell.angle_beta   90.00
_cell.angle_gamma   90.00
#
_symmetry.space_group_name_H-M   'P 1'
#
loop_
_entity.id
_entity.type
_entity.pdbx_description
1 polymer ?
#
loop_
_entity_poly.entity_id
_entity_poly.type
_entity_poly.pdbx_seq_one_letter_code
_entity_poly.pdbx_strand_id
1 'polypeptide(L)'
;VGSYFWVNNERIVLQKEYVRGWKSHPDYRGELFAVNADGSKGRYLVGYQGDIQTGSRVKKATPLYGTSFLLDPLVNEKDYVLIYTFPWSRSVEPFTVVYKVNVKKGTRKQVARSPKRMGFFLTDHQGHVRVSASSADGISTDIFIRSEEEKEWQPLQLDGEYTDIRLIAFGKSGDEVYFIASTNGEPEGVFKLNIETKKVLKVYQDNEVAPKQVWVDEFSKALFAIEIEPGYPTYVFPDKNSVMAKRLKAMLEAIPGNQVHIVSSTLNGELSVIYASSDINPGSYYLFKAKENQLQFLFSAKKWLKPEQMAETKPIKFTSRDGLTIHGYLTLPNNIEPEDLPLVVMPHGGPHGPRDWWGFDSEVQFLANRGIAVLRVNFRGSGGYGSTFEHSGHRKWGSEIQYDIIDGVKYVIEEGYVNAENMCIMGASFGGYSALQ
;
A
#
# COMPACT_ATOMS: atom_id res chain seq x y z
N VAL A 1 -12.25 -14.46 0.74
CA VAL A 1 -10.99 -14.52 -0.02
C VAL A 1 -10.33 -13.17 0.13
N GLY A 2 -9.12 -13.17 0.63
CA GLY A 2 -8.27 -11.99 0.64
C GLY A 2 -7.61 -11.74 -0.71
N SER A 3 -6.31 -11.49 -0.72
CA SER A 3 -5.56 -11.31 -1.95
C SER A 3 -5.49 -12.60 -2.77
N TYR A 4 -5.36 -12.46 -4.08
CA TYR A 4 -5.11 -13.56 -4.99
C TYR A 4 -4.03 -13.18 -6.01
N PHE A 5 -3.39 -14.18 -6.59
CA PHE A 5 -2.42 -13.96 -7.67
C PHE A 5 -2.43 -15.14 -8.65
N TRP A 6 -2.12 -14.83 -9.91
CA TRP A 6 -1.97 -15.81 -10.97
C TRP A 6 -0.59 -16.43 -10.91
N VAL A 7 -0.55 -17.76 -10.94
CA VAL A 7 0.70 -18.53 -11.09
C VAL A 7 0.99 -18.78 -12.57
N ASN A 8 -0.06 -19.07 -13.32
CA ASN A 8 -0.05 -19.28 -14.77
C ASN A 8 -1.46 -19.03 -15.33
N ASN A 9 -1.68 -19.26 -16.62
CA ASN A 9 -2.96 -19.00 -17.31
C ASN A 9 -4.14 -19.83 -16.80
N GLU A 10 -3.91 -20.84 -15.95
CA GLU A 10 -4.95 -21.77 -15.51
C GLU A 10 -5.14 -21.77 -14.00
N ARG A 11 -4.14 -21.30 -13.23
CA ARG A 11 -4.09 -21.53 -11.79
C ARG A 11 -3.81 -20.26 -11.02
N ILE A 12 -4.61 -20.05 -9.97
CA ILE A 12 -4.48 -18.96 -9.01
C ILE A 12 -4.15 -19.50 -7.62
N VAL A 13 -3.51 -18.68 -6.81
CA VAL A 13 -3.34 -18.88 -5.38
C VAL A 13 -4.09 -17.80 -4.63
N LEU A 14 -4.82 -18.19 -3.61
CA LEU A 14 -5.71 -17.37 -2.80
C LEU A 14 -5.19 -17.31 -1.36
N GLN A 15 -5.25 -16.14 -0.76
CA GLN A 15 -5.19 -15.99 0.70
C GLN A 15 -6.57 -16.31 1.27
N LYS A 16 -6.63 -17.32 2.14
CA LYS A 16 -7.90 -17.74 2.74
C LYS A 16 -8.18 -16.93 4.00
N GLU A 17 -9.25 -16.16 3.96
CA GLU A 17 -9.73 -15.38 5.09
C GLU A 17 -10.95 -16.02 5.75
N TYR A 18 -11.13 -15.74 7.03
CA TYR A 18 -12.20 -16.28 7.85
C TYR A 18 -13.09 -15.16 8.37
N VAL A 19 -14.38 -15.23 8.04
CA VAL A 19 -15.40 -14.34 8.58
C VAL A 19 -15.82 -14.82 9.96
N ARG A 20 -15.80 -13.95 10.96
CA ARG A 20 -16.32 -14.20 12.31
C ARG A 20 -17.47 -13.26 12.58
N GLY A 21 -18.56 -13.76 13.15
CA GLY A 21 -19.80 -13.02 13.33
C GLY A 21 -19.71 -11.75 14.18
N TRP A 22 -18.62 -11.57 14.95
CA TRP A 22 -18.39 -10.38 15.79
C TRP A 22 -17.30 -9.43 15.24
N LYS A 23 -16.71 -9.72 14.07
CA LYS A 23 -15.70 -8.86 13.43
C LYS A 23 -16.27 -8.24 12.17
N SER A 24 -16.00 -6.96 12.00
CA SER A 24 -16.37 -6.20 10.80
C SER A 24 -15.57 -6.61 9.57
N HIS A 25 -14.36 -7.20 9.76
CA HIS A 25 -13.46 -7.61 8.69
C HIS A 25 -13.05 -9.06 8.83
N PRO A 26 -12.88 -9.79 7.70
CA PRO A 26 -12.33 -11.14 7.70
C PRO A 26 -10.89 -11.18 8.24
N ASP A 27 -10.54 -12.29 8.89
CA ASP A 27 -9.20 -12.54 9.42
C ASP A 27 -8.38 -13.41 8.46
N TYR A 28 -7.22 -12.92 8.01
CA TYR A 28 -6.20 -13.75 7.38
C TYR A 28 -5.39 -14.50 8.43
N ARG A 29 -5.25 -15.81 8.28
CA ARG A 29 -4.54 -16.67 9.23
C ARG A 29 -3.32 -17.37 8.64
N GLY A 30 -2.81 -16.84 7.53
CA GLY A 30 -1.57 -17.34 6.91
C GLY A 30 -1.75 -18.56 6.01
N GLU A 31 -2.98 -18.91 5.63
CA GLU A 31 -3.24 -20.05 4.77
C GLU A 31 -3.33 -19.66 3.30
N LEU A 32 -2.60 -20.40 2.46
CA LEU A 32 -2.64 -20.24 1.01
C LEU A 32 -3.30 -21.47 0.37
N PHE A 33 -4.22 -21.19 -0.54
CA PHE A 33 -5.02 -22.19 -1.25
C PHE A 33 -4.87 -21.99 -2.76
N ALA A 34 -4.52 -23.06 -3.47
CA ALA A 34 -4.41 -23.03 -4.93
C ALA A 34 -5.63 -23.69 -5.58
N VAL A 35 -6.13 -23.07 -6.64
CA VAL A 35 -7.29 -23.57 -7.40
C VAL A 35 -7.15 -23.17 -8.86
N ASN A 36 -7.71 -23.96 -9.78
CA ASN A 36 -7.80 -23.54 -11.18
C ASN A 36 -8.84 -22.41 -11.35
N ALA A 37 -8.72 -21.62 -12.39
CA ALA A 37 -9.64 -20.53 -12.70
C ALA A 37 -11.10 -20.98 -12.87
N ASP A 38 -11.32 -22.24 -13.28
CA ASP A 38 -12.64 -22.87 -13.39
C ASP A 38 -13.18 -23.44 -12.05
N GLY A 39 -12.46 -23.21 -10.94
CA GLY A 39 -12.79 -23.71 -9.59
C GLY A 39 -12.35 -25.16 -9.34
N SER A 40 -11.79 -25.86 -10.32
CA SER A 40 -11.35 -27.24 -10.17
C SER A 40 -9.99 -27.35 -9.48
N LYS A 41 -9.63 -28.58 -9.05
CA LYS A 41 -8.33 -28.94 -8.47
C LYS A 41 -7.89 -28.07 -7.29
N GLY A 42 -8.86 -27.70 -6.44
CA GLY A 42 -8.59 -26.95 -5.20
C GLY A 42 -7.66 -27.70 -4.25
N ARG A 43 -6.70 -27.00 -3.63
CA ARG A 43 -5.74 -27.57 -2.71
C ARG A 43 -5.17 -26.53 -1.74
N TYR A 44 -5.02 -26.90 -0.47
CA TYR A 44 -4.19 -26.16 0.47
C TYR A 44 -2.71 -26.33 0.10
N LEU A 45 -1.99 -25.22 0.00
CA LEU A 45 -0.55 -25.20 -0.21
C LEU A 45 0.19 -25.16 1.13
N VAL A 46 -0.26 -24.28 2.01
CA VAL A 46 0.26 -24.09 3.37
C VAL A 46 -0.88 -23.72 4.31
N GLY A 47 -0.73 -24.06 5.57
CA GLY A 47 -1.68 -23.73 6.63
C GLY A 47 -1.75 -24.83 7.68
N TYR A 48 -2.45 -24.57 8.75
CA TYR A 48 -2.64 -25.51 9.86
C TYR A 48 -3.91 -26.35 9.74
N GLN A 49 -4.89 -25.89 8.94
CA GLN A 49 -6.16 -26.62 8.72
C GLN A 49 -6.12 -27.55 7.49
N GLY A 50 -5.05 -27.52 6.71
CA GLY A 50 -4.90 -28.37 5.53
C GLY A 50 -4.97 -29.89 5.82
N ASP A 51 -4.79 -30.29 7.08
CA ASP A 51 -4.93 -31.67 7.52
C ASP A 51 -6.40 -32.14 7.76
N ILE A 52 -7.35 -31.21 7.83
CA ILE A 52 -8.75 -31.50 8.17
C ILE A 52 -9.56 -31.93 6.93
N GLN A 53 -9.00 -31.90 5.74
CA GLN A 53 -9.66 -32.48 4.56
C GLN A 53 -9.68 -34.02 4.66
N THR A 54 -10.62 -34.48 5.46
CA THR A 54 -10.93 -35.90 5.64
C THR A 54 -11.68 -36.42 4.41
N GLY A 55 -11.27 -37.55 3.89
CA GLY A 55 -12.03 -38.31 2.89
C GLY A 55 -11.24 -38.86 1.72
N SER A 56 -9.94 -38.61 1.62
CA SER A 56 -9.13 -39.29 0.60
C SER A 56 -7.91 -39.99 1.23
N ARG A 57 -7.51 -41.13 0.63
CA ARG A 57 -6.27 -41.87 0.96
C ARG A 57 -4.99 -41.09 0.51
N VAL A 58 -5.08 -39.80 0.24
CA VAL A 58 -3.98 -38.97 -0.21
C VAL A 58 -3.08 -38.65 0.98
N LYS A 59 -1.77 -38.80 0.79
CA LYS A 59 -0.73 -38.49 1.76
C LYS A 59 -0.97 -37.10 2.36
N LYS A 60 -1.18 -37.01 3.68
CA LYS A 60 -1.39 -35.73 4.39
C LYS A 60 -0.19 -34.82 4.18
N ALA A 61 -0.42 -33.57 3.82
CA ALA A 61 0.63 -32.56 3.80
C ALA A 61 1.05 -32.25 5.24
N THR A 62 2.34 -32.11 5.50
CA THR A 62 2.82 -31.67 6.81
C THR A 62 2.33 -30.26 7.08
N PRO A 63 1.62 -29.98 8.20
CA PRO A 63 1.16 -28.64 8.54
C PRO A 63 2.31 -27.63 8.57
N LEU A 64 2.00 -26.38 8.26
CA LEU A 64 2.91 -25.26 8.46
C LEU A 64 2.23 -24.25 9.40
N TYR A 65 2.74 -24.19 10.63
CA TYR A 65 2.25 -23.26 11.64
C TYR A 65 2.95 -21.92 11.49
N GLY A 66 2.31 -21.00 10.79
CA GLY A 66 2.86 -19.69 10.48
C GLY A 66 1.94 -18.89 9.57
N THR A 67 2.22 -17.60 9.45
CA THR A 67 1.53 -16.70 8.53
C THR A 67 2.36 -16.59 7.25
N SER A 68 1.79 -17.04 6.13
CA SER A 68 2.50 -17.18 4.85
C SER A 68 1.98 -16.15 3.83
N PHE A 69 2.88 -15.61 3.03
CA PHE A 69 2.59 -14.64 1.98
C PHE A 69 3.33 -15.02 0.69
N LEU A 70 2.83 -14.56 -0.46
CA LEU A 70 3.58 -14.65 -1.71
C LEU A 70 4.85 -13.80 -1.61
N LEU A 71 5.94 -14.33 -2.12
CA LEU A 71 7.19 -13.59 -2.34
C LEU A 71 7.42 -13.35 -3.83
N ASP A 72 7.31 -14.40 -4.65
CA ASP A 72 7.53 -14.32 -6.10
C ASP A 72 6.68 -15.37 -6.82
N PRO A 73 5.94 -15.00 -7.86
CA PRO A 73 5.13 -15.93 -8.66
C PRO A 73 5.98 -16.88 -9.52
N LEU A 74 7.30 -16.68 -9.63
CA LEU A 74 8.22 -17.47 -10.46
C LEU A 74 7.69 -17.64 -11.89
N VAL A 75 7.47 -16.53 -12.59
CA VAL A 75 6.82 -16.50 -13.92
C VAL A 75 7.46 -17.43 -14.96
N ASN A 76 8.75 -17.77 -14.78
CA ASN A 76 9.48 -18.71 -15.64
C ASN A 76 9.30 -20.18 -15.20
N GLU A 77 8.65 -20.46 -14.08
CA GLU A 77 8.45 -21.80 -13.52
C GLU A 77 6.97 -22.13 -13.32
N LYS A 78 6.33 -22.61 -14.38
CA LYS A 78 4.88 -22.80 -14.54
C LYS A 78 4.09 -23.32 -13.33
N ASP A 79 4.70 -24.13 -12.45
CA ASP A 79 3.99 -24.83 -11.37
C ASP A 79 4.54 -24.50 -9.98
N TYR A 80 5.40 -23.49 -9.88
CA TYR A 80 6.04 -23.12 -8.63
C TYR A 80 5.84 -21.66 -8.29
N VAL A 81 5.84 -21.38 -6.98
CA VAL A 81 5.89 -20.03 -6.41
C VAL A 81 6.86 -19.99 -5.25
N LEU A 82 7.38 -18.82 -4.93
CA LEU A 82 8.04 -18.58 -3.66
C LEU A 82 7.05 -17.93 -2.69
N ILE A 83 7.04 -18.46 -1.48
CA ILE A 83 6.32 -17.88 -0.35
C ILE A 83 7.29 -17.61 0.77
N TYR A 84 7.03 -16.60 1.58
CA TYR A 84 7.69 -16.43 2.86
C TYR A 84 6.71 -16.63 4.00
N THR A 85 7.21 -17.17 5.10
CA THR A 85 6.39 -17.55 6.26
C THR A 85 7.03 -17.00 7.53
N PHE A 86 6.22 -16.33 8.34
CA PHE A 86 6.52 -16.03 9.74
C PHE A 86 6.04 -17.21 10.59
N PRO A 87 6.92 -18.11 11.08
CA PRO A 87 6.50 -19.21 11.93
C PRO A 87 5.87 -18.68 13.22
N TRP A 88 4.77 -19.29 13.67
CA TRP A 88 4.17 -18.89 14.93
C TRP A 88 5.06 -19.29 16.10
N SER A 89 5.31 -18.34 16.99
CA SER A 89 6.08 -18.53 18.22
C SER A 89 5.33 -17.93 19.39
N ARG A 90 5.44 -18.54 20.57
CA ARG A 90 4.80 -18.06 21.79
C ARG A 90 5.66 -17.08 22.59
N SER A 91 6.95 -17.06 22.37
CA SER A 91 7.90 -16.37 23.26
C SER A 91 8.82 -15.37 22.60
N VAL A 92 9.04 -15.46 21.30
CA VAL A 92 9.97 -14.58 20.57
C VAL A 92 9.54 -14.41 19.12
N GLU A 93 9.87 -13.27 18.53
CA GLU A 93 9.71 -13.03 17.12
C GLU A 93 10.46 -14.07 16.27
N PRO A 94 9.85 -14.62 15.23
CA PRO A 94 10.43 -15.70 14.46
C PRO A 94 11.46 -15.20 13.44
N PHE A 95 12.36 -16.12 13.04
CA PHE A 95 13.09 -15.97 11.79
C PHE A 95 12.16 -16.32 10.62
N THR A 96 12.07 -15.44 9.65
CA THR A 96 11.24 -15.66 8.45
C THR A 96 11.90 -16.73 7.56
N VAL A 97 11.07 -17.59 6.98
CA VAL A 97 11.54 -18.70 6.14
C VAL A 97 10.91 -18.60 4.76
N VAL A 98 11.70 -18.77 3.71
CA VAL A 98 11.22 -18.81 2.32
C VAL A 98 11.14 -20.25 1.85
N TYR A 99 9.97 -20.58 1.26
CA TYR A 99 9.73 -21.90 0.66
C TYR A 99 9.43 -21.76 -0.83
N LYS A 100 10.00 -22.66 -1.64
CA LYS A 100 9.55 -22.92 -3.00
C LYS A 100 8.46 -23.99 -2.94
N VAL A 101 7.27 -23.65 -3.43
CA VAL A 101 6.05 -24.45 -3.30
C VAL A 101 5.56 -24.87 -4.68
N ASN A 102 5.31 -26.16 -4.87
CA ASN A 102 4.64 -26.65 -6.07
C ASN A 102 3.13 -26.50 -5.90
N VAL A 103 2.49 -25.67 -6.71
CA VAL A 103 1.06 -25.33 -6.59
C VAL A 103 0.10 -26.44 -7.01
N LYS A 104 0.60 -27.47 -7.73
CA LYS A 104 -0.19 -28.65 -8.11
C LYS A 104 -0.08 -29.77 -7.09
N LYS A 105 1.12 -30.00 -6.55
CA LYS A 105 1.40 -31.10 -5.62
C LYS A 105 1.30 -30.68 -4.15
N GLY A 106 1.40 -29.38 -3.83
CA GLY A 106 1.47 -28.86 -2.46
C GLY A 106 2.78 -29.20 -1.74
N THR A 107 3.79 -29.71 -2.47
CA THR A 107 5.11 -29.98 -1.90
C THR A 107 5.88 -28.68 -1.76
N ARG A 108 6.68 -28.56 -0.69
CA ARG A 108 7.50 -27.39 -0.41
C ARG A 108 8.94 -27.75 -0.08
N LYS A 109 9.87 -26.87 -0.45
CA LYS A 109 11.28 -26.96 -0.10
C LYS A 109 11.73 -25.61 0.44
N GLN A 110 12.38 -25.60 1.60
CA GLN A 110 12.99 -24.39 2.13
C GLN A 110 14.17 -23.97 1.22
N VAL A 111 14.20 -22.69 0.86
CA VAL A 111 15.24 -22.11 -0.02
C VAL A 111 16.01 -20.96 0.64
N ALA A 112 15.43 -20.31 1.65
CA ALA A 112 16.09 -19.28 2.44
C ALA A 112 15.54 -19.22 3.86
N ARG A 113 16.33 -18.63 4.76
CA ARG A 113 15.94 -18.19 6.09
C ARG A 113 16.56 -16.82 6.33
N SER A 114 15.82 -15.91 6.96
CA SER A 114 16.34 -14.58 7.26
C SER A 114 17.54 -14.64 8.21
N PRO A 115 18.53 -13.76 8.04
CA PRO A 115 19.69 -13.69 8.95
C PRO A 115 19.30 -13.14 10.33
N LYS A 116 18.30 -12.28 10.37
CA LYS A 116 17.69 -11.72 11.60
C LYS A 116 16.20 -12.04 11.68
N ARG A 117 15.60 -11.79 12.84
CA ARG A 117 14.15 -11.99 13.10
C ARG A 117 13.31 -11.05 12.25
N MET A 118 12.09 -11.44 11.92
CA MET A 118 11.10 -10.67 11.16
C MET A 118 11.63 -10.14 9.82
N GLY A 119 12.54 -10.90 9.16
CA GLY A 119 13.12 -10.48 7.89
C GLY A 119 12.15 -10.53 6.72
N PHE A 120 12.26 -9.56 5.83
CA PHE A 120 11.63 -9.53 4.52
C PHE A 120 12.67 -9.86 3.45
N PHE A 121 12.21 -10.19 2.23
CA PHE A 121 13.11 -10.63 1.17
C PHE A 121 12.78 -9.98 -0.16
N LEU A 122 13.80 -9.84 -1.00
CA LEU A 122 13.64 -9.58 -2.42
C LEU A 122 14.25 -10.72 -3.24
N THR A 123 13.63 -10.97 -4.37
CA THR A 123 14.08 -11.90 -5.41
C THR A 123 14.60 -11.14 -6.62
N ASP A 124 15.61 -11.72 -7.28
CA ASP A 124 16.07 -11.25 -8.58
C ASP A 124 15.12 -11.71 -9.71
N HIS A 125 15.51 -11.45 -10.96
CA HIS A 125 14.72 -11.79 -12.15
C HIS A 125 14.60 -13.31 -12.41
N GLN A 126 15.49 -14.10 -11.83
CA GLN A 126 15.49 -15.56 -11.89
C GLN A 126 14.69 -16.19 -10.74
N GLY A 127 14.22 -15.38 -9.81
CA GLY A 127 13.51 -15.84 -8.62
C GLY A 127 14.45 -16.33 -7.51
N HIS A 128 15.74 -15.98 -7.55
CA HIS A 128 16.64 -16.26 -6.44
C HIS A 128 16.46 -15.22 -5.32
N VAL A 129 16.42 -15.67 -4.10
CA VAL A 129 16.31 -14.78 -2.93
C VAL A 129 17.67 -14.16 -2.67
N ARG A 130 17.87 -12.89 -3.00
CA ARG A 130 19.17 -12.20 -3.00
C ARG A 130 19.36 -11.16 -1.90
N VAL A 131 18.28 -10.56 -1.43
CA VAL A 131 18.30 -9.52 -0.39
C VAL A 131 17.35 -9.89 0.73
N SER A 132 17.78 -9.61 1.96
CA SER A 132 16.92 -9.65 3.16
C SER A 132 17.07 -8.37 3.93
N ALA A 133 15.97 -7.81 4.40
CA ALA A 133 15.94 -6.66 5.30
C ALA A 133 15.15 -7.00 6.56
N SER A 134 15.59 -6.50 7.71
CA SER A 134 14.90 -6.67 8.98
C SER A 134 15.08 -5.45 9.87
N SER A 135 14.06 -5.12 10.66
CA SER A 135 14.14 -4.10 11.70
C SER A 135 13.85 -4.74 13.04
N ALA A 136 14.81 -4.75 13.93
CA ALA A 136 14.66 -5.37 15.26
C ALA A 136 14.04 -4.40 16.28
N ASP A 137 14.23 -3.11 16.09
CA ASP A 137 13.78 -2.02 16.97
C ASP A 137 12.64 -1.18 16.34
N GLY A 138 12.27 -1.46 15.09
CA GLY A 138 11.31 -0.67 14.33
C GLY A 138 11.84 0.69 13.84
N ILE A 139 13.11 1.00 14.11
CA ILE A 139 13.76 2.27 13.77
C ILE A 139 14.88 2.05 12.75
N SER A 140 15.80 1.11 13.05
CA SER A 140 16.91 0.78 12.17
C SER A 140 16.57 -0.42 11.29
N THR A 141 17.02 -0.41 10.04
CA THR A 141 16.86 -1.53 9.11
C THR A 141 18.21 -2.09 8.73
N ASP A 142 18.46 -3.34 9.12
CA ASP A 142 19.60 -4.11 8.69
C ASP A 142 19.34 -4.75 7.32
N ILE A 143 20.22 -4.53 6.38
CA ILE A 143 20.15 -5.12 5.04
C ILE A 143 21.25 -6.17 4.88
N PHE A 144 20.87 -7.28 4.30
CA PHE A 144 21.78 -8.39 3.99
C PHE A 144 21.63 -8.78 2.53
N ILE A 145 22.75 -9.11 1.92
CA ILE A 145 22.82 -9.62 0.55
C ILE A 145 23.46 -11.00 0.53
N ARG A 146 23.16 -11.77 -0.52
CA ARG A 146 23.89 -13.00 -0.85
C ARG A 146 23.96 -13.15 -2.37
N SER A 147 25.05 -13.79 -2.86
CA SER A 147 25.17 -14.18 -4.25
C SER A 147 24.38 -15.47 -4.54
N GLU A 148 24.24 -15.85 -5.81
CA GLU A 148 23.64 -17.14 -6.18
C GLU A 148 24.47 -18.33 -5.70
N GLU A 149 25.78 -18.19 -5.72
CA GLU A 149 26.73 -19.23 -5.34
C GLU A 149 26.89 -19.33 -3.83
N GLU A 150 26.96 -18.17 -3.15
CA GLU A 150 27.09 -18.08 -1.70
C GLU A 150 25.74 -18.11 -1.02
N LYS A 151 25.48 -19.16 -0.25
CA LYS A 151 24.22 -19.30 0.51
C LYS A 151 24.21 -18.46 1.79
N GLU A 152 25.34 -17.93 2.21
CA GLU A 152 25.48 -17.14 3.42
C GLU A 152 25.15 -15.66 3.21
N TRP A 153 24.47 -15.09 4.18
CA TRP A 153 24.10 -13.69 4.18
C TRP A 153 25.27 -12.82 4.61
N GLN A 154 25.60 -11.82 3.79
CA GLN A 154 26.59 -10.79 4.10
C GLN A 154 25.87 -9.49 4.46
N PRO A 155 26.24 -8.80 5.57
CA PRO A 155 25.65 -7.51 5.89
C PRO A 155 26.02 -6.47 4.84
N LEU A 156 25.05 -5.66 4.45
CA LEU A 156 25.23 -4.54 3.53
C LEU A 156 25.08 -3.23 4.29
N GLN A 157 26.14 -2.45 4.34
CA GLN A 157 26.10 -1.07 4.83
C GLN A 157 25.92 -0.12 3.65
N LEU A 158 24.96 0.80 3.79
CA LEU A 158 24.74 1.88 2.83
C LEU A 158 25.74 3.02 3.11
N ASP A 159 26.20 3.65 2.05
CA ASP A 159 26.98 4.88 2.15
C ASP A 159 26.03 6.05 2.32
N GLY A 160 25.91 6.59 3.54
CA GLY A 160 25.01 7.65 3.94
C GLY A 160 24.06 7.27 5.08
N GLU A 161 23.38 8.25 5.64
CA GLU A 161 22.39 8.08 6.70
C GLU A 161 20.99 7.98 6.11
N TYR A 162 20.41 6.80 6.22
CA TYR A 162 19.05 6.50 5.75
C TYR A 162 18.24 5.92 6.91
N THR A 163 17.03 6.44 7.10
CA THR A 163 16.05 5.92 8.05
C THR A 163 14.81 5.42 7.30
N ASP A 164 13.97 4.64 7.98
CA ASP A 164 12.70 4.13 7.44
C ASP A 164 12.85 3.36 6.11
N ILE A 165 13.96 2.61 6.00
CA ILE A 165 14.31 1.90 4.76
C ILE A 165 13.28 0.81 4.47
N ARG A 166 12.66 0.90 3.30
CA ARG A 166 11.75 -0.12 2.75
C ARG A 166 12.23 -0.56 1.37
N LEU A 167 12.60 -1.82 1.25
CA LEU A 167 12.98 -2.41 -0.03
C LEU A 167 11.76 -2.53 -0.95
N ILE A 168 11.94 -2.22 -2.24
CA ILE A 168 10.86 -2.25 -3.23
C ILE A 168 11.03 -3.45 -4.17
N ALA A 169 12.07 -3.46 -4.96
CA ALA A 169 12.32 -4.49 -5.98
C ALA A 169 13.77 -4.44 -6.49
N PHE A 170 14.21 -5.51 -7.14
CA PHE A 170 15.39 -5.46 -7.99
C PHE A 170 15.15 -4.58 -9.20
N GLY A 171 16.17 -3.88 -9.65
CA GLY A 171 16.16 -3.13 -10.89
C GLY A 171 16.45 -4.02 -12.11
N LYS A 172 16.28 -3.46 -13.30
CA LYS A 172 16.41 -4.19 -14.59
C LYS A 172 17.75 -4.88 -14.79
N SER A 173 18.85 -4.34 -14.27
CA SER A 173 20.21 -4.89 -14.42
C SER A 173 20.48 -6.11 -13.54
N GLY A 174 19.65 -6.39 -12.53
CA GLY A 174 19.85 -7.51 -11.60
C GLY A 174 20.88 -7.27 -10.49
N ASP A 175 21.65 -6.20 -10.55
CA ASP A 175 22.62 -5.73 -9.55
C ASP A 175 22.14 -4.45 -8.83
N GLU A 176 21.00 -3.93 -9.21
CA GLU A 176 20.39 -2.75 -8.62
C GLU A 176 19.17 -3.13 -7.78
N VAL A 177 18.97 -2.43 -6.67
CA VAL A 177 17.79 -2.56 -5.79
C VAL A 177 17.20 -1.18 -5.56
N TYR A 178 15.89 -1.05 -5.82
CA TYR A 178 15.14 0.13 -5.44
C TYR A 178 14.68 0.03 -3.99
N PHE A 179 14.76 1.13 -3.29
CA PHE A 179 14.25 1.25 -1.92
C PHE A 179 13.71 2.66 -1.67
N ILE A 180 12.84 2.77 -0.67
CA ILE A 180 12.37 4.02 -0.12
C ILE A 180 13.10 4.25 1.19
N ALA A 181 13.49 5.49 1.45
CA ALA A 181 14.08 5.89 2.73
C ALA A 181 13.90 7.39 2.99
N SER A 182 13.96 7.79 4.26
CA SER A 182 14.11 9.19 4.66
C SER A 182 15.59 9.54 4.82
N THR A 183 15.92 10.79 4.50
CA THR A 183 17.23 11.40 4.74
C THR A 183 17.02 12.72 5.47
N ASN A 184 17.78 12.98 6.52
CA ASN A 184 17.74 14.24 7.28
C ASN A 184 16.35 14.62 7.83
N GLY A 185 15.48 13.65 8.05
CA GLY A 185 14.11 13.90 8.54
C GLY A 185 13.14 14.45 7.50
N GLU A 186 13.57 14.58 6.24
CA GLU A 186 12.74 14.96 5.08
C GLU A 186 11.76 13.84 4.69
N PRO A 187 10.76 14.13 3.86
CA PRO A 187 9.91 13.08 3.29
C PRO A 187 10.74 12.01 2.59
N GLU A 188 10.29 10.76 2.71
CA GLU A 188 11.00 9.64 2.08
C GLU A 188 11.10 9.84 0.57
N GLY A 189 12.26 9.50 0.03
CA GLY A 189 12.53 9.45 -1.40
C GLY A 189 12.65 8.02 -1.92
N VAL A 190 12.68 7.88 -3.22
CA VAL A 190 13.01 6.64 -3.93
C VAL A 190 14.49 6.68 -4.31
N PHE A 191 15.21 5.66 -3.90
CA PHE A 191 16.63 5.48 -4.14
C PHE A 191 16.90 4.19 -4.88
N LYS A 192 18.04 4.15 -5.54
CA LYS A 192 18.57 2.97 -6.23
C LYS A 192 19.96 2.65 -5.70
N LEU A 193 20.12 1.45 -5.16
CA LEU A 193 21.38 0.91 -4.68
C LEU A 193 21.95 -0.06 -5.71
N ASN A 194 23.20 0.12 -6.10
CA ASN A 194 23.95 -0.95 -6.77
C ASN A 194 24.59 -1.82 -5.71
N ILE A 195 24.23 -3.12 -5.67
CA ILE A 195 24.64 -4.05 -4.61
C ILE A 195 26.12 -4.45 -4.67
N GLU A 196 26.76 -4.32 -5.82
CA GLU A 196 28.19 -4.64 -6.00
C GLU A 196 29.08 -3.46 -5.61
N THR A 197 28.78 -2.27 -6.15
CA THR A 197 29.58 -1.06 -5.89
C THR A 197 29.17 -0.34 -4.63
N LYS A 198 28.03 -0.71 -4.00
CA LYS A 198 27.41 -0.07 -2.82
C LYS A 198 27.02 1.40 -3.02
N LYS A 199 27.05 1.89 -4.26
CA LYS A 199 26.65 3.26 -4.58
C LYS A 199 25.13 3.40 -4.53
N VAL A 200 24.69 4.48 -3.87
CA VAL A 200 23.28 4.88 -3.81
C VAL A 200 23.08 6.08 -4.71
N LEU A 201 22.02 6.05 -5.52
CA LEU A 201 21.58 7.15 -6.36
C LEU A 201 20.15 7.51 -5.99
N LYS A 202 19.89 8.81 -5.80
CA LYS A 202 18.54 9.32 -5.63
C LYS A 202 17.81 9.29 -6.97
N VAL A 203 16.66 8.61 -7.03
CA VAL A 203 15.80 8.55 -8.21
C VAL A 203 14.80 9.69 -8.18
N TYR A 204 14.15 9.88 -7.02
CA TYR A 204 13.19 10.94 -6.80
C TYR A 204 13.01 11.19 -5.30
N GLN A 205 12.78 12.42 -4.95
CA GLN A 205 12.35 12.85 -3.62
C GLN A 205 11.57 14.15 -3.77
N ASP A 206 10.39 14.20 -3.19
CA ASP A 206 9.60 15.42 -3.09
C ASP A 206 9.96 16.18 -1.82
N ASN A 207 9.78 17.49 -1.82
CA ASN A 207 10.13 18.34 -0.67
C ASN A 207 9.03 18.36 0.41
N GLU A 208 7.80 17.95 0.06
CA GLU A 208 6.64 18.06 0.95
C GLU A 208 6.07 16.71 1.33
N VAL A 209 6.11 15.72 0.43
CA VAL A 209 5.41 14.45 0.63
C VAL A 209 6.24 13.23 0.21
N ALA A 210 6.08 12.17 0.95
CA ALA A 210 6.64 10.87 0.62
C ALA A 210 5.91 10.21 -0.56
N PRO A 211 6.55 9.26 -1.27
CA PRO A 211 5.89 8.43 -2.23
C PRO A 211 4.73 7.65 -1.60
N LYS A 212 3.54 7.78 -2.18
CA LYS A 212 2.37 6.96 -1.83
C LYS A 212 2.53 5.55 -2.37
N GLN A 213 2.97 5.44 -3.63
CA GLN A 213 3.21 4.18 -4.31
C GLN A 213 4.38 4.28 -5.29
N VAL A 214 5.18 3.22 -5.36
CA VAL A 214 6.22 3.06 -6.37
C VAL A 214 5.81 1.93 -7.31
N TRP A 215 5.72 2.24 -8.59
CA TRP A 215 5.24 1.35 -9.63
C TRP A 215 6.41 0.67 -10.33
N VAL A 216 6.47 -0.64 -10.16
CA VAL A 216 7.49 -1.50 -10.78
C VAL A 216 6.80 -2.47 -11.72
N ASP A 217 7.32 -2.61 -12.91
CA ASP A 217 6.83 -3.62 -13.86
C ASP A 217 7.14 -5.02 -13.35
N GLU A 218 6.14 -5.86 -13.29
CA GLU A 218 6.20 -7.19 -12.69
C GLU A 218 7.19 -8.12 -13.41
N PHE A 219 7.37 -7.91 -14.72
CA PHE A 219 8.19 -8.76 -15.58
C PHE A 219 9.59 -8.21 -15.79
N SER A 220 9.71 -6.94 -16.15
CA SER A 220 11.01 -6.31 -16.39
C SER A 220 11.67 -5.79 -15.12
N LYS A 221 10.95 -5.79 -13.97
CA LYS A 221 11.36 -5.21 -12.69
C LYS A 221 11.79 -3.73 -12.79
N ALA A 222 11.50 -3.10 -13.93
CA ALA A 222 11.82 -1.69 -14.13
C ALA A 222 10.84 -0.80 -13.38
N LEU A 223 11.36 0.16 -12.62
CA LEU A 223 10.58 1.23 -12.02
C LEU A 223 10.07 2.16 -13.14
N PHE A 224 8.76 2.37 -13.24
CA PHE A 224 8.18 3.16 -14.33
C PHE A 224 7.37 4.39 -13.86
N ALA A 225 6.87 4.40 -12.62
CA ALA A 225 6.20 5.56 -12.06
C ALA A 225 6.36 5.63 -10.54
N ILE A 226 6.24 6.83 -10.01
CA ILE A 226 6.16 7.13 -8.57
C ILE A 226 4.91 7.98 -8.38
N GLU A 227 4.00 7.51 -7.55
CA GLU A 227 2.80 8.26 -7.17
C GLU A 227 3.08 9.00 -5.86
N ILE A 228 2.81 10.30 -5.86
CA ILE A 228 2.83 11.16 -4.68
C ILE A 228 1.48 11.85 -4.53
N GLU A 229 1.19 12.38 -3.35
CA GLU A 229 -0.08 13.08 -3.09
C GLU A 229 0.16 14.33 -2.24
N PRO A 230 0.67 15.41 -2.86
CA PRO A 230 0.82 16.72 -2.20
C PRO A 230 -0.52 17.42 -1.94
N GLY A 231 -1.59 16.88 -2.44
CA GLY A 231 -2.98 17.28 -2.33
C GLY A 231 -3.81 16.38 -3.20
N TYR A 232 -3.61 16.44 -4.51
CA TYR A 232 -4.16 15.49 -5.47
C TYR A 232 -3.12 14.46 -5.88
N PRO A 233 -3.56 13.24 -6.30
CA PRO A 233 -2.68 12.23 -6.85
C PRO A 233 -1.87 12.75 -8.02
N THR A 234 -0.57 12.63 -7.94
CA THR A 234 0.40 13.14 -8.92
C THR A 234 1.38 12.02 -9.27
N TYR A 235 1.71 11.88 -10.54
CA TYR A 235 2.55 10.80 -11.03
C TYR A 235 3.85 11.35 -11.62
N VAL A 236 4.97 10.85 -11.13
CA VAL A 236 6.31 11.13 -11.63
C VAL A 236 6.79 9.94 -12.44
N PHE A 237 7.31 10.19 -13.64
CA PHE A 237 7.81 9.17 -14.55
C PHE A 237 9.33 9.33 -14.72
N PRO A 238 10.15 8.54 -13.99
CA PRO A 238 11.60 8.63 -14.06
C PRO A 238 12.14 8.31 -15.46
N ASP A 239 11.58 7.29 -16.11
CA ASP A 239 11.82 7.01 -17.53
C ASP A 239 10.55 7.22 -18.37
N LYS A 240 10.47 8.40 -18.99
CA LYS A 240 9.32 8.77 -19.86
C LYS A 240 9.21 7.91 -21.11
N ASN A 241 10.26 7.20 -21.50
CA ASN A 241 10.28 6.34 -22.67
C ASN A 241 9.82 4.90 -22.38
N SER A 242 9.73 4.53 -21.11
CA SER A 242 9.21 3.25 -20.67
C SER A 242 7.83 2.97 -21.28
N VAL A 243 7.62 1.78 -21.81
CA VAL A 243 6.33 1.32 -22.33
C VAL A 243 5.25 1.38 -21.24
N MET A 244 5.58 0.98 -20.02
CA MET A 244 4.64 0.99 -18.90
C MET A 244 4.31 2.42 -18.44
N ALA A 245 5.28 3.34 -18.46
CA ALA A 245 5.03 4.76 -18.18
C ALA A 245 4.05 5.37 -19.20
N LYS A 246 4.24 5.08 -20.50
CA LYS A 246 3.32 5.53 -21.56
C LYS A 246 1.93 4.92 -21.43
N ARG A 247 1.83 3.65 -21.04
CA ARG A 247 0.54 2.98 -20.80
C ARG A 247 -0.20 3.59 -19.63
N LEU A 248 0.47 3.76 -18.49
CA LEU A 248 -0.15 4.39 -17.31
C LEU A 248 -0.62 5.81 -17.63
N LYS A 249 0.20 6.59 -18.33
CA LYS A 249 -0.18 7.93 -18.77
C LYS A 249 -1.42 7.92 -19.66
N ALA A 250 -1.49 7.01 -20.64
CA ALA A 250 -2.66 6.87 -21.50
C ALA A 250 -3.93 6.48 -20.71
N MET A 251 -3.81 5.61 -19.69
CA MET A 251 -4.93 5.26 -18.82
C MET A 251 -5.40 6.47 -18.00
N LEU A 252 -4.49 7.25 -17.42
CA LEU A 252 -4.81 8.46 -16.67
C LEU A 252 -5.49 9.52 -17.55
N GLU A 253 -5.02 9.68 -18.79
CA GLU A 253 -5.62 10.60 -19.78
C GLU A 253 -7.02 10.13 -20.23
N ALA A 254 -7.26 8.82 -20.30
CA ALA A 254 -8.55 8.26 -20.70
C ALA A 254 -9.62 8.32 -19.59
N ILE A 255 -9.20 8.42 -18.32
CA ILE A 255 -10.11 8.50 -17.16
C ILE A 255 -9.70 9.71 -16.31
N PRO A 256 -9.87 10.94 -16.79
CA PRO A 256 -9.42 12.14 -16.09
C PRO A 256 -10.09 12.26 -14.72
N GLY A 257 -9.35 12.82 -13.74
CA GLY A 257 -9.84 13.00 -12.37
C GLY A 257 -9.89 11.72 -11.54
N ASN A 258 -9.38 10.59 -12.03
CA ASN A 258 -9.33 9.35 -11.28
C ASN A 258 -7.88 8.92 -11.00
N GLN A 259 -7.68 8.30 -9.84
CA GLN A 259 -6.52 7.42 -9.60
C GLN A 259 -6.72 6.12 -10.38
N VAL A 260 -5.64 5.55 -10.87
CA VAL A 260 -5.67 4.30 -11.63
C VAL A 260 -4.79 3.27 -10.93
N HIS A 261 -5.32 2.08 -10.71
CA HIS A 261 -4.57 0.94 -10.17
C HIS A 261 -4.65 -0.22 -11.15
N ILE A 262 -3.50 -0.77 -11.54
CA ILE A 262 -3.43 -2.00 -12.33
C ILE A 262 -3.66 -3.17 -11.37
N VAL A 263 -4.83 -3.80 -11.47
CA VAL A 263 -5.22 -4.91 -10.58
C VAL A 263 -4.58 -6.22 -11.01
N SER A 264 -4.49 -6.44 -12.31
CA SER A 264 -3.93 -7.66 -12.90
C SER A 264 -3.59 -7.42 -14.37
N SER A 265 -2.57 -8.10 -14.86
CA SER A 265 -2.19 -8.07 -16.28
C SER A 265 -1.87 -9.46 -16.78
N THR A 266 -2.08 -9.67 -18.10
CA THR A 266 -1.56 -10.85 -18.79
C THR A 266 -0.02 -10.81 -18.85
N LEU A 267 0.63 -11.97 -18.91
CA LEU A 267 2.09 -12.07 -18.97
C LEU A 267 2.72 -11.26 -20.12
N ASN A 268 2.05 -11.14 -21.25
CA ASN A 268 2.50 -10.33 -22.36
C ASN A 268 2.10 -8.85 -22.26
N GLY A 269 1.41 -8.47 -21.18
CA GLY A 269 0.93 -7.11 -20.95
C GLY A 269 -0.08 -6.59 -21.99
N GLU A 270 -0.71 -7.48 -22.77
CA GLU A 270 -1.70 -7.09 -23.80
C GLU A 270 -3.04 -6.69 -23.18
N LEU A 271 -3.43 -7.36 -22.09
CA LEU A 271 -4.67 -7.07 -21.37
C LEU A 271 -4.33 -6.75 -19.90
N SER A 272 -4.97 -5.73 -19.37
CA SER A 272 -4.89 -5.38 -17.94
C SER A 272 -6.25 -5.03 -17.40
N VAL A 273 -6.56 -5.52 -16.20
CA VAL A 273 -7.71 -5.07 -15.43
C VAL A 273 -7.28 -3.85 -14.62
N ILE A 274 -8.03 -2.77 -14.78
CA ILE A 274 -7.78 -1.49 -14.16
C ILE A 274 -8.89 -1.20 -13.18
N TYR A 275 -8.55 -0.73 -12.00
CA TYR A 275 -9.45 -0.12 -11.04
C TYR A 275 -9.20 1.39 -11.03
N ALA A 276 -10.25 2.17 -11.27
CA ALA A 276 -10.20 3.63 -11.25
C ALA A 276 -11.12 4.15 -10.16
N SER A 277 -10.66 5.09 -9.36
CA SER A 277 -11.42 5.72 -8.28
C SER A 277 -11.05 7.19 -8.11
N SER A 278 -11.95 7.97 -7.51
CA SER A 278 -11.69 9.37 -7.15
C SER A 278 -12.41 9.68 -5.84
N ASP A 279 -12.43 10.94 -5.43
CA ASP A 279 -13.24 11.41 -4.31
C ASP A 279 -14.76 11.21 -4.54
N ILE A 280 -15.23 11.34 -5.78
CA ILE A 280 -16.64 11.15 -6.17
C ILE A 280 -16.93 9.77 -6.78
N ASN A 281 -15.90 9.03 -7.22
CA ASN A 281 -16.06 7.70 -7.81
C ASN A 281 -15.60 6.62 -6.82
N PRO A 282 -16.52 5.83 -6.23
CA PRO A 282 -16.17 4.77 -5.26
C PRO A 282 -15.43 3.59 -5.87
N GLY A 283 -15.25 3.58 -7.18
CA GLY A 283 -14.48 2.59 -7.92
C GLY A 283 -15.19 2.05 -9.15
N SER A 284 -14.45 1.96 -10.23
CA SER A 284 -14.90 1.39 -11.51
C SER A 284 -13.81 0.50 -12.09
N TYR A 285 -14.22 -0.63 -12.63
CA TYR A 285 -13.30 -1.59 -13.26
C TYR A 285 -13.37 -1.48 -14.78
N TYR A 286 -12.19 -1.53 -15.40
CA TYR A 286 -12.03 -1.48 -16.84
C TYR A 286 -11.08 -2.58 -17.32
N LEU A 287 -11.26 -3.02 -18.55
CA LEU A 287 -10.28 -3.83 -19.30
C LEU A 287 -9.50 -2.89 -20.22
N PHE A 288 -8.21 -2.78 -19.99
CA PHE A 288 -7.29 -2.09 -20.89
C PHE A 288 -6.73 -3.07 -21.91
N LYS A 289 -6.88 -2.74 -23.20
CA LYS A 289 -6.35 -3.49 -24.33
C LYS A 289 -5.19 -2.71 -24.93
N ALA A 290 -3.96 -3.15 -24.60
CA ALA A 290 -2.76 -2.38 -24.91
C ALA A 290 -2.48 -2.18 -26.41
N LYS A 291 -2.80 -3.18 -27.26
CA LYS A 291 -2.61 -3.08 -28.74
C LYS A 291 -3.53 -2.04 -29.36
N GLU A 292 -4.74 -1.94 -28.85
CA GLU A 292 -5.78 -1.06 -29.35
C GLU A 292 -5.76 0.30 -28.64
N ASN A 293 -4.97 0.43 -27.59
CA ASN A 293 -4.97 1.56 -26.64
C ASN A 293 -6.39 1.92 -26.21
N GLN A 294 -7.20 0.90 -25.86
CA GLN A 294 -8.62 1.04 -25.55
C GLN A 294 -8.92 0.61 -24.13
N LEU A 295 -9.75 1.42 -23.43
CA LEU A 295 -10.38 1.07 -22.16
C LEU A 295 -11.83 0.65 -22.39
N GLN A 296 -12.18 -0.54 -21.92
CA GLN A 296 -13.54 -1.06 -21.94
C GLN A 296 -14.06 -1.12 -20.50
N PHE A 297 -15.14 -0.40 -20.21
CA PHE A 297 -15.82 -0.47 -18.92
C PHE A 297 -16.32 -1.90 -18.65
N LEU A 298 -16.10 -2.40 -17.44
CA LEU A 298 -16.57 -3.71 -16.99
C LEU A 298 -17.75 -3.56 -16.02
N PHE A 299 -17.53 -2.94 -14.87
CA PHE A 299 -18.55 -2.71 -13.85
C PHE A 299 -18.08 -1.69 -12.81
N SER A 300 -19.04 -1.12 -12.06
CA SER A 300 -18.78 -0.26 -10.90
C SER A 300 -18.76 -1.09 -9.62
N ALA A 301 -17.84 -0.77 -8.71
CA ALA A 301 -17.71 -1.42 -7.40
C ALA A 301 -18.96 -1.21 -6.53
N LYS A 302 -19.56 -0.02 -6.62
CA LYS A 302 -20.79 0.37 -5.90
C LYS A 302 -21.80 0.99 -6.88
N LYS A 303 -22.45 0.15 -7.70
CA LYS A 303 -23.36 0.58 -8.78
C LYS A 303 -24.56 1.44 -8.34
N TRP A 304 -24.87 1.45 -7.03
CA TRP A 304 -25.96 2.26 -6.45
C TRP A 304 -25.54 3.67 -6.09
N LEU A 305 -24.24 3.98 -6.08
CA LEU A 305 -23.72 5.33 -5.91
C LEU A 305 -23.43 5.94 -7.28
N LYS A 306 -23.88 7.14 -7.47
CA LYS A 306 -23.73 7.89 -8.71
C LYS A 306 -22.72 9.01 -8.49
N PRO A 307 -21.60 9.05 -9.25
CA PRO A 307 -20.56 10.08 -9.09
C PRO A 307 -21.09 11.52 -9.12
N GLU A 308 -22.08 11.80 -9.97
CA GLU A 308 -22.71 13.13 -10.10
C GLU A 308 -23.48 13.59 -8.87
N GLN A 309 -23.75 12.69 -7.92
CA GLN A 309 -24.41 12.98 -6.65
C GLN A 309 -23.42 13.07 -5.47
N MET A 310 -22.15 12.80 -5.72
CA MET A 310 -21.10 12.79 -4.69
C MET A 310 -20.47 14.18 -4.57
N ALA A 311 -19.95 14.48 -3.39
CA ALA A 311 -19.32 15.74 -3.05
C ALA A 311 -17.82 15.71 -3.37
N GLU A 312 -17.31 16.79 -3.96
CA GLU A 312 -15.89 16.94 -4.25
C GLU A 312 -15.08 17.22 -2.99
N THR A 313 -13.90 16.63 -2.91
CA THR A 313 -12.94 16.82 -1.83
C THR A 313 -11.76 17.68 -2.32
N LYS A 314 -11.56 18.83 -1.70
CA LYS A 314 -10.48 19.77 -2.01
C LYS A 314 -9.34 19.59 -1.01
N PRO A 315 -8.07 19.48 -1.45
CA PRO A 315 -6.94 19.61 -0.56
C PRO A 315 -6.85 21.02 -0.02
N ILE A 316 -6.50 21.15 1.25
CA ILE A 316 -6.24 22.43 1.92
C ILE A 316 -4.85 22.40 2.52
N LYS A 317 -4.28 23.60 2.67
CA LYS A 317 -2.96 23.84 3.28
C LYS A 317 -3.01 25.15 4.06
N PHE A 318 -2.65 25.10 5.33
CA PHE A 318 -2.66 26.27 6.20
C PHE A 318 -1.45 26.25 7.13
N THR A 319 -1.20 27.38 7.78
CA THR A 319 -0.12 27.52 8.76
C THR A 319 -0.71 27.43 10.16
N SER A 320 -0.21 26.51 10.98
CA SER A 320 -0.56 26.44 12.40
C SER A 320 -0.05 27.66 13.17
N ARG A 321 -0.58 27.89 14.37
CA ARG A 321 -0.23 29.04 15.23
C ARG A 321 1.24 29.14 15.59
N ASP A 322 2.00 28.06 15.49
CA ASP A 322 3.44 27.98 15.75
C ASP A 322 4.28 27.93 14.46
N GLY A 323 3.66 28.15 13.29
CA GLY A 323 4.34 28.33 12.01
C GLY A 323 4.55 27.04 11.20
N LEU A 324 4.04 25.88 11.67
CA LEU A 324 4.14 24.62 10.93
C LEU A 324 3.11 24.58 9.80
N THR A 325 3.50 24.13 8.62
CA THR A 325 2.58 23.89 7.52
C THR A 325 1.79 22.61 7.79
N ILE A 326 0.46 22.73 7.77
CA ILE A 326 -0.47 21.63 7.98
C ILE A 326 -1.27 21.40 6.71
N HIS A 327 -1.46 20.12 6.37
CA HIS A 327 -2.25 19.68 5.22
C HIS A 327 -3.58 19.09 5.67
N GLY A 328 -4.55 19.07 4.78
CA GLY A 328 -5.84 18.47 5.06
C GLY A 328 -6.71 18.38 3.83
N TYR A 329 -7.95 17.97 4.06
CA TYR A 329 -8.97 17.84 3.03
C TYR A 329 -10.29 18.43 3.52
N LEU A 330 -10.91 19.24 2.67
CA LEU A 330 -12.24 19.81 2.89
C LEU A 330 -13.19 19.26 1.83
N THR A 331 -14.23 18.55 2.28
CA THR A 331 -15.30 18.08 1.40
C THR A 331 -16.51 18.99 1.61
N LEU A 332 -16.99 19.60 0.52
CA LEU A 332 -18.12 20.52 0.53
C LEU A 332 -19.33 19.83 -0.08
N PRO A 333 -20.55 20.05 0.48
CA PRO A 333 -21.78 19.51 -0.08
C PRO A 333 -21.96 19.86 -1.55
N ASN A 334 -22.51 18.93 -2.33
CA ASN A 334 -22.84 19.19 -3.72
C ASN A 334 -24.16 19.97 -3.84
N ASN A 335 -24.27 20.84 -4.84
CA ASN A 335 -25.46 21.64 -5.15
C ASN A 335 -25.93 22.59 -4.03
N ILE A 336 -25.06 23.00 -3.14
CA ILE A 336 -25.29 24.00 -2.10
C ILE A 336 -24.14 25.02 -2.21
N GLU A 337 -24.47 26.32 -2.09
CA GLU A 337 -23.44 27.34 -2.02
C GLU A 337 -22.55 27.07 -0.79
N PRO A 338 -21.23 27.13 -0.94
CA PRO A 338 -20.30 26.77 0.13
C PRO A 338 -20.10 27.96 1.10
N GLU A 339 -21.18 28.45 1.68
CA GLU A 339 -21.21 29.55 2.65
C GLU A 339 -22.02 29.12 3.88
N ASP A 340 -21.49 29.46 5.07
CA ASP A 340 -22.18 29.22 6.35
C ASP A 340 -22.65 27.77 6.59
N LEU A 341 -21.92 26.80 6.04
CA LEU A 341 -22.28 25.38 6.14
C LEU A 341 -22.06 24.84 7.57
N PRO A 342 -22.89 23.89 8.04
CA PRO A 342 -22.55 23.10 9.22
C PRO A 342 -21.28 22.28 8.95
N LEU A 343 -20.43 22.12 9.96
CA LEU A 343 -19.13 21.43 9.86
C LEU A 343 -19.08 20.19 10.72
N VAL A 344 -18.56 19.10 10.17
CA VAL A 344 -18.05 17.97 10.96
C VAL A 344 -16.53 17.87 10.76
N VAL A 345 -15.80 17.92 11.85
CA VAL A 345 -14.35 17.66 11.88
C VAL A 345 -14.12 16.18 12.13
N MET A 346 -13.34 15.52 11.26
CA MET A 346 -13.07 14.08 11.35
C MET A 346 -11.56 13.82 11.45
N PRO A 347 -10.97 13.92 12.67
CA PRO A 347 -9.55 13.56 12.84
C PRO A 347 -9.36 12.06 12.66
N HIS A 348 -8.32 11.68 11.91
CA HIS A 348 -7.95 10.28 11.74
C HIS A 348 -7.38 9.64 13.02
N GLY A 349 -7.35 8.33 13.06
CA GLY A 349 -6.72 7.55 14.14
C GLY A 349 -5.19 7.56 14.04
N GLY A 350 -4.54 7.05 15.06
CA GLY A 350 -3.08 6.98 15.16
C GLY A 350 -2.61 7.43 16.56
N PRO A 351 -2.06 8.64 16.77
CA PRO A 351 -1.90 9.78 15.84
C PRO A 351 -0.67 9.71 14.93
N HIS A 352 0.27 8.78 15.18
CA HIS A 352 1.54 8.69 14.47
C HIS A 352 1.47 7.67 13.34
N GLY A 353 1.96 8.05 12.15
CA GLY A 353 2.04 7.23 10.96
C GLY A 353 0.82 7.29 10.01
N PRO A 354 -0.43 7.05 10.44
CA PRO A 354 -1.60 7.24 9.58
C PRO A 354 -1.76 8.69 9.10
N ARG A 355 -2.39 8.85 7.93
CA ARG A 355 -2.86 10.14 7.39
C ARG A 355 -4.12 9.94 6.57
N ASP A 356 -4.86 11.03 6.37
CA ASP A 356 -5.90 11.11 5.36
C ASP A 356 -5.31 11.28 3.95
N TRP A 357 -5.97 10.67 2.99
CA TRP A 357 -5.66 10.72 1.57
C TRP A 357 -6.85 11.27 0.79
N TRP A 358 -6.58 11.83 -0.37
CA TRP A 358 -7.62 12.14 -1.32
C TRP A 358 -8.24 10.85 -1.87
N GLY A 359 -9.55 10.83 -2.04
CA GLY A 359 -10.28 9.69 -2.56
C GLY A 359 -11.65 9.52 -1.93
N PHE A 360 -12.37 8.48 -2.37
CA PHE A 360 -13.71 8.19 -1.90
C PHE A 360 -13.72 7.70 -0.45
N ASP A 361 -14.42 8.42 0.39
CA ASP A 361 -14.72 8.01 1.76
C ASP A 361 -16.24 7.96 1.98
N SER A 362 -16.75 6.81 2.43
CA SER A 362 -18.19 6.59 2.57
C SER A 362 -18.83 7.43 3.69
N GLU A 363 -18.10 7.68 4.79
CA GLU A 363 -18.60 8.48 5.92
C GLU A 363 -18.59 9.96 5.56
N VAL A 364 -17.51 10.43 4.92
CA VAL A 364 -17.43 11.80 4.39
C VAL A 364 -18.56 12.07 3.39
N GLN A 365 -18.76 11.18 2.43
CA GLN A 365 -19.83 11.31 1.43
C GLN A 365 -21.22 11.24 2.05
N PHE A 366 -21.40 10.43 3.10
CA PHE A 366 -22.67 10.35 3.82
C PHE A 366 -23.05 11.68 4.48
N LEU A 367 -22.09 12.36 5.09
CA LEU A 367 -22.29 13.66 5.73
C LEU A 367 -22.49 14.76 4.66
N ALA A 368 -21.60 14.80 3.67
CA ALA A 368 -21.64 15.82 2.62
C ALA A 368 -22.94 15.77 1.81
N ASN A 369 -23.47 14.57 1.52
CA ASN A 369 -24.77 14.40 0.85
C ASN A 369 -25.97 14.91 1.69
N ARG A 370 -25.74 15.29 2.95
CA ARG A 370 -26.74 15.87 3.88
C ARG A 370 -26.54 17.35 4.14
N GLY A 371 -25.72 18.00 3.32
CA GLY A 371 -25.47 19.44 3.44
C GLY A 371 -24.45 19.82 4.51
N ILE A 372 -23.60 18.88 4.95
CA ILE A 372 -22.60 19.09 5.99
C ILE A 372 -21.21 19.12 5.37
N ALA A 373 -20.45 20.18 5.60
CA ALA A 373 -19.02 20.22 5.25
C ALA A 373 -18.22 19.27 6.14
N VAL A 374 -17.19 18.63 5.60
CA VAL A 374 -16.34 17.71 6.34
C VAL A 374 -14.89 18.13 6.23
N LEU A 375 -14.25 18.38 7.38
CA LEU A 375 -12.84 18.72 7.48
C LEU A 375 -12.03 17.53 8.02
N ARG A 376 -11.00 17.12 7.29
CA ARG A 376 -9.99 16.14 7.72
C ARG A 376 -8.63 16.82 7.73
N VAL A 377 -7.97 16.83 8.89
CA VAL A 377 -6.67 17.51 9.08
C VAL A 377 -5.59 16.45 9.26
N ASN A 378 -4.56 16.52 8.43
CA ASN A 378 -3.31 15.78 8.63
C ASN A 378 -2.41 16.57 9.58
N PHE A 379 -2.74 16.49 10.88
CA PHE A 379 -2.04 17.16 11.97
C PHE A 379 -0.59 16.64 12.11
N ARG A 380 0.27 17.39 12.80
CA ARG A 380 1.63 16.90 13.14
C ARG A 380 1.56 15.52 13.80
N GLY A 381 2.45 14.63 13.42
CA GLY A 381 2.38 13.21 13.76
C GLY A 381 1.84 12.34 12.63
N SER A 382 1.10 12.89 11.65
CA SER A 382 0.69 12.17 10.44
C SER A 382 1.90 11.77 9.62
N GLY A 383 1.88 10.55 9.06
CA GLY A 383 2.94 10.04 8.20
C GLY A 383 2.94 10.64 6.80
N GLY A 384 4.01 10.39 6.05
CA GLY A 384 4.15 10.80 4.66
C GLY A 384 4.54 12.25 4.44
N TYR A 385 4.89 13.00 5.49
CA TYR A 385 5.42 14.36 5.44
C TYR A 385 6.84 14.47 6.00
N GLY A 386 7.53 13.34 6.11
CA GLY A 386 8.85 13.19 6.68
C GLY A 386 8.86 12.91 8.19
N SER A 387 9.95 12.30 8.66
CA SER A 387 10.07 11.91 10.06
C SER A 387 10.12 13.12 11.00
N THR A 388 10.63 14.27 10.55
CA THR A 388 10.59 15.52 11.33
C THR A 388 9.16 15.95 11.64
N PHE A 389 8.25 15.89 10.64
CA PHE A 389 6.84 16.21 10.83
C PHE A 389 6.15 15.19 11.74
N GLU A 390 6.39 13.91 11.53
CA GLU A 390 5.82 12.83 12.34
C GLU A 390 6.30 12.93 13.81
N HIS A 391 7.59 13.09 14.04
CA HIS A 391 8.17 13.21 15.39
C HIS A 391 7.73 14.50 16.11
N SER A 392 7.41 15.58 15.39
CA SER A 392 6.90 16.81 16.01
C SER A 392 5.59 16.62 16.77
N GLY A 393 4.84 15.53 16.45
CA GLY A 393 3.63 15.12 17.17
C GLY A 393 3.88 14.27 18.42
N HIS A 394 5.12 13.77 18.65
CA HIS A 394 5.40 12.88 19.77
C HIS A 394 5.16 13.58 21.12
N ARG A 395 4.42 12.92 22.01
CA ARG A 395 4.02 13.44 23.34
C ARG A 395 3.17 14.72 23.29
N LYS A 396 2.51 15.01 22.15
CA LYS A 396 1.72 16.23 21.90
C LYS A 396 0.22 15.95 21.70
N TRP A 397 -0.28 14.83 22.18
CA TRP A 397 -1.65 14.35 21.93
C TRP A 397 -2.73 15.34 22.39
N GLY A 398 -2.60 15.90 23.58
CA GLY A 398 -3.56 16.83 24.17
C GLY A 398 -3.19 18.31 24.02
N SER A 399 -2.19 18.63 23.20
CA SER A 399 -1.69 19.99 23.00
C SER A 399 -1.58 20.34 21.51
N GLU A 400 -0.38 20.36 20.97
CA GLU A 400 -0.12 20.89 19.62
C GLU A 400 -0.88 20.13 18.51
N ILE A 401 -1.12 18.82 18.66
CA ILE A 401 -1.97 18.07 17.71
C ILE A 401 -3.40 18.61 17.72
N GLN A 402 -3.96 18.87 18.91
CA GLN A 402 -5.31 19.45 19.03
C GLN A 402 -5.32 20.88 18.46
N TYR A 403 -4.22 21.64 18.66
CA TYR A 403 -4.11 22.98 18.11
C TYR A 403 -4.07 22.99 16.58
N ASP A 404 -3.42 22.02 15.95
CA ASP A 404 -3.43 21.88 14.50
C ASP A 404 -4.85 21.64 13.97
N ILE A 405 -5.64 20.79 14.66
CA ILE A 405 -7.04 20.54 14.31
C ILE A 405 -7.88 21.82 14.47
N ILE A 406 -7.72 22.55 15.59
CA ILE A 406 -8.42 23.81 15.85
C ILE A 406 -8.04 24.90 14.82
N ASP A 407 -6.76 24.98 14.47
CA ASP A 407 -6.30 25.97 13.50
C ASP A 407 -6.82 25.65 12.09
N GLY A 408 -7.01 24.36 11.74
CA GLY A 408 -7.72 23.95 10.54
C GLY A 408 -9.19 24.36 10.52
N VAL A 409 -9.86 24.26 11.68
CA VAL A 409 -11.25 24.75 11.82
C VAL A 409 -11.31 26.27 11.63
N LYS A 410 -10.40 27.03 12.25
CA LYS A 410 -10.33 28.50 12.06
C LYS A 410 -10.10 28.87 10.61
N TYR A 411 -9.17 28.17 9.93
CA TYR A 411 -8.91 28.38 8.54
C TYR A 411 -10.18 28.27 7.66
N VAL A 412 -10.97 27.20 7.82
CA VAL A 412 -12.20 27.02 7.01
C VAL A 412 -13.32 28.01 7.36
N ILE A 413 -13.34 28.54 8.61
CA ILE A 413 -14.22 29.64 9.04
C ILE A 413 -13.78 30.95 8.37
N GLU A 414 -12.51 31.29 8.40
CA GLU A 414 -11.94 32.50 7.80
C GLU A 414 -12.12 32.54 6.28
N GLU A 415 -12.07 31.38 5.62
CA GLU A 415 -12.40 31.24 4.20
C GLU A 415 -13.91 31.36 3.89
N GLY A 416 -14.77 31.46 4.92
CA GLY A 416 -16.22 31.66 4.77
C GLY A 416 -17.00 30.39 4.42
N TYR A 417 -16.38 29.20 4.42
CA TYR A 417 -17.06 27.97 4.04
C TYR A 417 -18.09 27.49 5.07
N VAL A 418 -17.82 27.74 6.37
CA VAL A 418 -18.56 27.08 7.46
C VAL A 418 -18.99 28.06 8.54
N ASN A 419 -20.09 27.74 9.20
CA ASN A 419 -20.64 28.48 10.32
C ASN A 419 -20.02 28.06 11.64
N ALA A 420 -19.41 28.99 12.37
CA ALA A 420 -18.75 28.74 13.64
C ALA A 420 -19.71 28.25 14.77
N GLU A 421 -21.01 28.48 14.62
CA GLU A 421 -22.02 28.07 15.62
C GLU A 421 -22.54 26.64 15.40
N ASN A 422 -22.33 26.08 14.20
CA ASN A 422 -22.87 24.78 13.78
C ASN A 422 -21.76 23.78 13.50
N MET A 423 -21.00 23.39 14.52
CA MET A 423 -19.86 22.49 14.36
C MET A 423 -19.94 21.26 15.28
N CYS A 424 -19.44 20.14 14.78
CA CYS A 424 -19.28 18.90 15.53
C CYS A 424 -17.93 18.27 15.21
N ILE A 425 -17.40 17.49 16.13
CA ILE A 425 -16.21 16.66 15.92
C ILE A 425 -16.57 15.19 16.15
N MET A 426 -16.10 14.31 15.29
CA MET A 426 -16.30 12.87 15.42
C MET A 426 -15.07 12.11 14.93
N GLY A 427 -14.80 10.94 15.52
CA GLY A 427 -13.70 10.10 15.10
C GLY A 427 -13.60 8.80 15.87
N ALA A 428 -12.71 7.95 15.42
CA ALA A 428 -12.40 6.66 16.06
C ALA A 428 -10.97 6.64 16.56
N SER A 429 -10.70 5.83 17.60
CA SER A 429 -9.37 5.69 18.18
C SER A 429 -8.83 7.07 18.65
N PHE A 430 -7.68 7.53 18.13
CA PHE A 430 -7.17 8.87 18.45
C PHE A 430 -8.15 9.99 18.03
N GLY A 431 -8.84 9.85 16.89
CA GLY A 431 -9.90 10.79 16.49
C GLY A 431 -11.04 10.87 17.51
N GLY A 432 -11.39 9.73 18.14
CA GLY A 432 -12.34 9.70 19.26
C GLY A 432 -11.81 10.38 20.52
N TYR A 433 -10.52 10.22 20.82
CA TYR A 433 -9.86 10.98 21.89
C TYR A 433 -9.94 12.50 21.64
N SER A 434 -9.61 12.94 20.41
CA SER A 434 -9.69 14.35 20.03
C SER A 434 -11.12 14.91 20.14
N ALA A 435 -12.15 14.09 19.89
CA ALA A 435 -13.54 14.50 20.01
C ALA A 435 -13.99 14.69 21.47
N LEU A 436 -13.28 14.09 22.44
CA LEU A 436 -13.58 14.18 23.87
C LEU A 436 -12.68 15.18 24.61
N GLN A 437 -11.58 15.60 24.00
CA GLN A 437 -10.63 16.57 24.55
C GLN A 437 -11.12 18.00 24.40
#